data_c7fc35e26e54d3c04fbed0a92c624e09
#
_entry.id   c7fc35e26e54d3c04fbed0a92c624e09
#
_cell.length_a   1.000
_cell.length_b   1.000
_cell.length_c   1.000
_cell.angle_alpha   90.00
_cell.angle_beta   90.00
_cell.angle_gamma   90.00
#
_symmetry.space_group_name_H-M   'P 1'
#
loop_
_entity.id
_entity.type
_entity.pdbx_description
1 polymer ?
#
loop_
_entity_poly.entity_id
_entity_poly.type
_entity_poly.pdbx_seq_one_letter_code
_entity_poly.pdbx_strand_id
1 'polypeptide(L)'
;GRKILSKHPNSSGSLGIAVSEAVEMAAKDPQTNYTIGSVLNHVLMHQTVIGEEAILQMEKAGAEPDVVIGCFGGGSNFAGIGFPYLRKKLTEGKQIRVVAVEPQSCPKLTRGTFQYDFGDTVGLTPLIPMYTLGHNFEPANIHAGGLRYHGAGAIVSQLLKDRLIEA
;
A
#
# COMPACT_ATOMS: atom_id res chain seq x y z
N GLY A 1 -0.31 -10.74 15.54
CA GLY A 1 -1.13 -11.45 16.30
C GLY A 1 -0.78 -12.07 17.64
N ARG A 2 -1.67 -12.89 18.11
CA ARG A 2 -1.57 -13.51 19.46
C ARG A 2 -0.32 -14.39 19.64
N LYS A 3 0.12 -15.11 18.60
CA LYS A 3 1.32 -15.96 18.64
C LYS A 3 2.60 -15.15 18.85
N ILE A 4 2.73 -14.01 18.17
CA ILE A 4 3.87 -13.12 18.35
C ILE A 4 3.87 -12.53 19.75
N LEU A 5 2.73 -12.01 20.22
CA LEU A 5 2.61 -11.43 21.57
C LEU A 5 2.89 -12.44 22.68
N SER A 6 2.60 -13.73 22.48
CA SER A 6 2.96 -14.76 23.48
C SER A 6 4.46 -15.02 23.55
N LYS A 7 5.22 -14.83 22.46
CA LYS A 7 6.68 -15.02 22.40
C LYS A 7 7.45 -13.71 22.62
N HIS A 8 6.87 -12.61 22.20
CA HIS A 8 7.46 -11.27 22.25
C HIS A 8 6.43 -10.27 22.80
N PRO A 9 6.19 -10.26 24.14
CA PRO A 9 5.14 -9.43 24.75
C PRO A 9 5.28 -7.94 24.52
N ASN A 10 6.50 -7.48 24.25
CA ASN A 10 6.83 -6.07 24.01
C ASN A 10 6.77 -5.67 22.51
N SER A 11 6.45 -6.60 21.60
CA SER A 11 6.31 -6.28 20.19
C SER A 11 5.16 -5.31 19.96
N SER A 12 5.41 -4.25 19.21
CA SER A 12 4.36 -3.32 18.76
C SER A 12 3.48 -3.91 17.65
N GLY A 13 3.90 -5.05 17.08
CA GLY A 13 3.28 -5.69 15.95
C GLY A 13 3.45 -4.92 14.63
N SER A 14 3.14 -5.58 13.53
CA SER A 14 3.10 -4.96 12.20
C SER A 14 2.09 -5.69 11.31
N LEU A 15 1.74 -5.08 10.18
CA LEU A 15 0.93 -5.78 9.18
C LEU A 15 1.71 -6.97 8.60
N GLY A 16 3.03 -6.87 8.42
CA GLY A 16 3.87 -7.98 7.93
C GLY A 16 3.80 -9.22 8.84
N ILE A 17 3.79 -9.04 10.16
CA ILE A 17 3.59 -10.11 11.14
C ILE A 17 2.19 -10.74 10.99
N ALA A 18 1.14 -9.91 10.87
CA ALA A 18 -0.22 -10.39 10.70
C ALA A 18 -0.41 -11.17 9.38
N VAL A 19 0.23 -10.71 8.30
CA VAL A 19 0.26 -11.42 7.01
C VAL A 19 0.93 -12.78 7.17
N SER A 20 2.09 -12.86 7.82
CA SER A 20 2.77 -14.14 8.08
C SER A 20 1.89 -15.13 8.82
N GLU A 21 1.21 -14.69 9.89
CA GLU A 21 0.30 -15.56 10.66
C GLU A 21 -0.90 -16.04 9.82
N ALA A 22 -1.48 -15.16 9.01
CA ALA A 22 -2.63 -15.49 8.18
C ALA A 22 -2.25 -16.47 7.06
N VAL A 23 -1.11 -16.25 6.38
CA VAL A 23 -0.61 -17.16 5.33
C VAL A 23 -0.26 -18.52 5.93
N GLU A 24 0.40 -18.57 7.10
CA GLU A 24 0.71 -19.82 7.78
C GLU A 24 -0.57 -20.61 8.12
N MET A 25 -1.62 -19.93 8.57
CA MET A 25 -2.91 -20.58 8.87
C MET A 25 -3.56 -21.13 7.60
N ALA A 26 -3.62 -20.36 6.54
CA ALA A 26 -4.20 -20.80 5.28
C ALA A 26 -3.42 -21.98 4.66
N ALA A 27 -2.09 -21.98 4.74
CA ALA A 27 -1.26 -23.08 4.24
C ALA A 27 -1.46 -24.41 4.97
N LYS A 28 -1.97 -24.37 6.21
CA LYS A 28 -2.23 -25.57 7.03
C LYS A 28 -3.62 -26.16 6.86
N ASP A 29 -4.53 -25.43 6.23
CA ASP A 29 -5.92 -25.83 6.05
C ASP A 29 -6.31 -25.75 4.57
N PRO A 30 -6.51 -26.91 3.89
CA PRO A 30 -6.83 -26.93 2.46
C PRO A 30 -8.20 -26.32 2.12
N GLN A 31 -9.05 -26.06 3.11
CA GLN A 31 -10.33 -25.40 2.92
C GLN A 31 -10.26 -23.88 3.14
N THR A 32 -9.11 -23.37 3.58
CA THR A 32 -8.91 -21.94 3.84
C THR A 32 -8.13 -21.27 2.72
N ASN A 33 -8.65 -20.16 2.21
CA ASN A 33 -7.98 -19.32 1.23
C ASN A 33 -7.52 -18.01 1.87
N TYR A 34 -6.29 -17.60 1.55
CA TYR A 34 -5.74 -16.33 1.97
C TYR A 34 -6.13 -15.22 0.99
N THR A 35 -6.52 -14.08 1.53
CA THR A 35 -6.71 -12.84 0.76
C THR A 35 -6.13 -11.64 1.52
N ILE A 36 -5.68 -10.65 0.78
CA ILE A 36 -5.14 -9.40 1.33
C ILE A 36 -5.84 -8.21 0.67
N GLY A 37 -6.06 -7.14 1.44
CA GLY A 37 -6.78 -5.94 0.98
C GLY A 37 -5.87 -4.82 0.47
N SER A 38 -4.57 -5.05 0.28
CA SER A 38 -3.63 -4.03 -0.19
C SER A 38 -2.38 -4.67 -0.80
N VAL A 39 -1.40 -3.85 -1.24
CA VAL A 39 -0.07 -4.24 -1.73
C VAL A 39 -0.07 -4.88 -3.12
N LEU A 40 -0.88 -5.90 -3.34
CA LEU A 40 -0.90 -6.66 -4.60
C LEU A 40 -1.58 -5.88 -5.72
N ASN A 41 -1.01 -5.98 -6.92
CA ASN A 41 -1.45 -5.21 -8.08
C ASN A 41 -2.93 -5.36 -8.39
N HIS A 42 -3.49 -6.59 -8.30
CA HIS A 42 -4.91 -6.81 -8.57
C HIS A 42 -5.81 -6.05 -7.57
N VAL A 43 -5.40 -5.96 -6.30
CA VAL A 43 -6.14 -5.20 -5.28
C VAL A 43 -6.08 -3.70 -5.59
N LEU A 44 -4.90 -3.19 -5.94
CA LEU A 44 -4.72 -1.79 -6.32
C LEU A 44 -5.62 -1.44 -7.53
N MET A 45 -5.68 -2.31 -8.52
CA MET A 45 -6.48 -2.11 -9.73
C MET A 45 -7.98 -2.18 -9.44
N HIS A 46 -8.45 -3.12 -8.61
CA HIS A 46 -9.86 -3.17 -8.21
C HIS A 46 -10.32 -1.91 -7.48
N GLN A 47 -9.46 -1.31 -6.67
CA GLN A 47 -9.77 -0.07 -5.95
C GLN A 47 -9.96 1.15 -6.86
N THR A 48 -9.52 1.10 -8.12
CA THR A 48 -9.65 2.24 -9.05
C THR A 48 -11.09 2.61 -9.36
N VAL A 49 -12.06 1.76 -9.07
CA VAL A 49 -13.48 2.12 -9.13
C VAL A 49 -13.79 3.40 -8.33
N ILE A 50 -13.11 3.62 -7.22
CA ILE A 50 -13.26 4.83 -6.39
C ILE A 50 -12.86 6.08 -7.17
N GLY A 51 -11.71 6.07 -7.83
CA GLY A 51 -11.25 7.21 -8.62
C GLY A 51 -12.04 7.41 -9.91
N GLU A 52 -12.53 6.33 -10.55
CA GLU A 52 -13.43 6.44 -11.70
C GLU A 52 -14.73 7.13 -11.31
N GLU A 53 -15.34 6.74 -10.20
CA GLU A 53 -16.54 7.40 -9.67
C GLU A 53 -16.25 8.84 -9.24
N ALA A 54 -15.09 9.11 -8.62
CA ALA A 54 -14.69 10.46 -8.23
C ALA A 54 -14.55 11.38 -9.44
N ILE A 55 -14.04 10.91 -10.56
CA ILE A 55 -13.98 11.69 -11.82
C ILE A 55 -15.37 12.10 -12.25
N LEU A 56 -16.32 11.16 -12.30
CA LEU A 56 -17.72 11.45 -12.70
C LEU A 56 -18.40 12.43 -11.74
N GLN A 57 -18.11 12.32 -10.44
CA GLN A 57 -18.64 13.24 -9.42
C GLN A 57 -18.07 14.66 -9.58
N MET A 58 -16.77 14.78 -9.86
CA MET A 58 -16.12 16.07 -10.11
C MET A 58 -16.63 16.72 -11.40
N GLU A 59 -16.81 15.95 -12.47
CA GLU A 59 -17.42 16.43 -13.71
C GLU A 59 -18.84 16.96 -13.47
N LYS A 60 -19.64 16.23 -12.70
CA LYS A 60 -21.01 16.67 -12.33
C LYS A 60 -20.98 17.94 -11.48
N ALA A 61 -19.96 18.14 -10.68
CA ALA A 61 -19.76 19.35 -9.88
C ALA A 61 -19.16 20.52 -10.69
N GLY A 62 -18.80 20.31 -11.96
CA GLY A 62 -18.15 21.32 -12.80
C GLY A 62 -16.75 21.68 -12.32
N ALA A 63 -16.04 20.73 -11.68
CA ALA A 63 -14.72 20.94 -11.12
C ALA A 63 -13.72 19.88 -11.57
N GLU A 64 -12.44 20.24 -11.57
CA GLU A 64 -11.33 19.31 -11.83
C GLU A 64 -10.24 19.55 -10.77
N PRO A 65 -9.68 18.51 -10.13
CA PRO A 65 -8.67 18.70 -9.10
C PRO A 65 -7.30 19.00 -9.70
N ASP A 66 -6.58 19.94 -9.10
CA ASP A 66 -5.16 20.19 -9.37
C ASP A 66 -4.26 19.19 -8.64
N VAL A 67 -4.75 18.70 -7.49
CA VAL A 67 -4.00 17.77 -6.64
C VAL A 67 -4.92 16.67 -6.13
N VAL A 68 -4.51 15.42 -6.28
CA VAL A 68 -5.16 14.24 -5.71
C VAL A 68 -4.26 13.67 -4.62
N ILE A 69 -4.76 13.57 -3.40
CA ILE A 69 -4.01 13.10 -2.24
C ILE A 69 -4.65 11.83 -1.71
N GLY A 70 -3.85 10.79 -1.50
CA GLY A 70 -4.32 9.53 -0.91
C GLY A 70 -3.44 9.04 0.23
N CYS A 71 -4.07 8.53 1.31
CA CYS A 71 -3.35 7.87 2.40
C CYS A 71 -2.69 6.59 1.90
N PHE A 72 -1.44 6.34 2.35
CA PHE A 72 -0.63 5.24 1.88
C PHE A 72 -0.24 4.27 3.00
N GLY A 73 -0.86 3.10 3.02
CA GLY A 73 -0.40 1.91 3.74
C GLY A 73 0.37 0.98 2.81
N GLY A 74 -0.29 -0.05 2.26
CA GLY A 74 0.25 -0.89 1.20
C GLY A 74 0.06 -0.33 -0.22
N GLY A 75 -0.86 0.61 -0.39
CA GLY A 75 -1.07 1.34 -1.65
C GLY A 75 -2.47 1.29 -2.24
N SER A 76 -3.37 0.41 -1.78
CA SER A 76 -4.69 0.25 -2.42
C SER A 76 -5.57 1.50 -2.33
N ASN A 77 -5.63 2.17 -1.19
CA ASN A 77 -6.39 3.41 -1.03
C ASN A 77 -5.85 4.52 -1.95
N PHE A 78 -4.54 4.72 -1.96
CA PHE A 78 -3.89 5.69 -2.84
C PHE A 78 -4.12 5.37 -4.33
N ALA A 79 -3.88 4.12 -4.73
CA ALA A 79 -4.09 3.67 -6.11
C ALA A 79 -5.55 3.84 -6.53
N GLY A 80 -6.47 3.49 -5.64
CA GLY A 80 -7.91 3.59 -5.88
C GLY A 80 -8.35 4.98 -6.30
N ILE A 81 -7.93 6.00 -5.57
CA ILE A 81 -8.27 7.39 -5.90
C ILE A 81 -7.32 7.98 -6.96
N GLY A 82 -6.02 7.66 -6.91
CA GLY A 82 -5.01 8.36 -7.69
C GLY A 82 -4.80 7.85 -9.11
N PHE A 83 -4.91 6.54 -9.38
CA PHE A 83 -4.60 5.96 -10.68
C PHE A 83 -5.51 6.45 -11.83
N PRO A 84 -6.83 6.61 -11.66
CA PRO A 84 -7.67 7.19 -12.70
C PRO A 84 -7.28 8.63 -13.07
N TYR A 85 -6.89 9.44 -12.09
CA TYR A 85 -6.39 10.79 -12.36
C TYR A 85 -4.98 10.77 -12.96
N LEU A 86 -4.11 9.84 -12.56
CA LEU A 86 -2.82 9.63 -13.20
C LEU A 86 -2.99 9.23 -14.68
N ARG A 87 -3.98 8.39 -14.99
CA ARG A 87 -4.35 8.09 -16.38
C ARG A 87 -4.69 9.36 -17.15
N LYS A 88 -5.57 10.24 -16.64
CA LYS A 88 -5.89 11.53 -17.27
C LYS A 88 -4.62 12.39 -17.50
N LYS A 89 -3.74 12.44 -16.50
CA LYS A 89 -2.44 13.12 -16.64
C LYS A 89 -1.62 12.56 -17.81
N LEU A 90 -1.52 11.24 -17.94
CA LEU A 90 -0.67 10.60 -18.94
C LEU A 90 -1.28 10.57 -20.35
N THR A 91 -2.61 10.43 -20.46
CA THR A 91 -3.28 10.26 -21.76
C THR A 91 -3.87 11.55 -22.31
N GLU A 92 -4.25 12.49 -21.42
CA GLU A 92 -4.93 13.74 -21.80
C GLU A 92 -4.04 14.98 -21.58
N GLY A 93 -2.84 14.80 -21.03
CA GLY A 93 -1.92 15.91 -20.74
C GLY A 93 -2.35 16.80 -19.57
N LYS A 94 -3.28 16.34 -18.74
CA LYS A 94 -3.78 17.11 -17.58
C LYS A 94 -2.68 17.38 -16.56
N GLN A 95 -2.65 18.60 -16.03
CA GLN A 95 -1.66 19.02 -15.02
C GLN A 95 -2.16 18.69 -13.61
N ILE A 96 -2.22 17.40 -13.29
CA ILE A 96 -2.68 16.91 -11.98
C ILE A 96 -1.50 16.33 -11.20
N ARG A 97 -1.31 16.80 -9.97
CA ARG A 97 -0.37 16.19 -9.03
C ARG A 97 -1.06 15.03 -8.30
N VAL A 98 -0.38 13.90 -8.17
CA VAL A 98 -0.90 12.74 -7.47
C VAL A 98 0.08 12.41 -6.32
N VAL A 99 -0.37 12.60 -5.08
CA VAL A 99 0.48 12.62 -3.89
C VAL A 99 0.08 11.51 -2.92
N ALA A 100 1.02 10.64 -2.59
CA ALA A 100 0.87 9.59 -1.58
C ALA A 100 1.30 10.13 -0.20
N VAL A 101 0.44 10.02 0.81
CA VAL A 101 0.75 10.46 2.16
C VAL A 101 0.85 9.26 3.09
N GLU A 102 2.03 9.03 3.62
CA GLU A 102 2.34 7.93 4.55
C GLU A 102 2.60 8.42 5.97
N PRO A 103 2.43 7.56 7.00
CA PRO A 103 2.74 7.95 8.36
C PRO A 103 4.27 8.04 8.57
N GLN A 104 4.70 9.02 9.34
CA GLN A 104 6.11 9.19 9.71
C GLN A 104 6.68 7.95 10.44
N SER A 105 5.83 7.13 11.06
CA SER A 105 6.23 5.88 11.70
C SER A 105 6.54 4.73 10.74
N CYS A 106 6.12 4.84 9.47
CA CYS A 106 6.36 3.85 8.41
C CYS A 106 6.70 4.55 7.07
N PRO A 107 7.83 5.29 6.99
CA PRO A 107 8.14 6.17 5.87
C PRO A 107 8.79 5.42 4.70
N LYS A 108 8.15 4.37 4.18
CA LYS A 108 8.71 3.51 3.14
C LYS A 108 8.90 4.19 1.79
N LEU A 109 8.00 5.12 1.40
CA LEU A 109 8.11 5.84 0.13
C LEU A 109 9.16 6.94 0.20
N THR A 110 9.23 7.65 1.34
CA THR A 110 10.10 8.83 1.52
C THR A 110 11.49 8.49 2.05
N ARG A 111 11.66 7.38 2.79
CA ARG A 111 12.92 6.97 3.42
C ARG A 111 13.28 5.51 3.21
N GLY A 112 12.43 4.73 2.57
CA GLY A 112 12.69 3.33 2.23
C GLY A 112 13.63 3.19 1.03
N THR A 113 14.08 1.96 0.79
CA THR A 113 14.92 1.60 -0.35
C THR A 113 14.09 0.85 -1.39
N PHE A 114 14.28 1.17 -2.67
CA PHE A 114 13.68 0.39 -3.76
C PHE A 114 14.48 -0.88 -3.98
N GLN A 115 13.91 -2.03 -3.62
CA GLN A 115 14.53 -3.34 -3.75
C GLN A 115 13.47 -4.45 -3.77
N TYR A 116 13.90 -5.68 -4.09
CA TYR A 116 13.07 -6.85 -3.88
C TYR A 116 12.95 -7.17 -2.39
N ASP A 117 11.73 -7.34 -1.90
CA ASP A 117 11.46 -7.69 -0.52
C ASP A 117 10.20 -8.56 -0.41
N PHE A 118 10.03 -9.22 0.74
CA PHE A 118 8.83 -9.99 1.04
C PHE A 118 7.69 -9.10 1.51
N GLY A 119 6.47 -9.49 1.16
CA GLY A 119 5.26 -8.83 1.64
C GLY A 119 4.95 -9.10 3.12
N ASP A 120 5.60 -10.10 3.73
CA ASP A 120 5.41 -10.52 5.11
C ASP A 120 6.73 -10.71 5.85
N THR A 121 6.68 -10.71 7.18
CA THR A 121 7.88 -10.68 8.02
C THR A 121 8.73 -11.95 7.94
N VAL A 122 8.15 -13.12 7.70
CA VAL A 122 8.89 -14.40 7.69
C VAL A 122 9.11 -14.99 6.30
N GLY A 123 8.77 -14.25 5.24
CA GLY A 123 9.07 -14.64 3.87
C GLY A 123 8.17 -15.74 3.29
N LEU A 124 6.91 -15.81 3.69
CA LEU A 124 5.91 -16.74 3.15
C LEU A 124 5.26 -16.24 1.86
N THR A 125 5.41 -14.96 1.56
CA THR A 125 4.88 -14.34 0.34
C THR A 125 5.96 -14.23 -0.73
N PRO A 126 5.60 -14.06 -2.02
CA PRO A 126 6.58 -13.85 -3.08
C PRO A 126 7.41 -12.58 -2.87
N LEU A 127 8.66 -12.62 -3.35
CA LEU A 127 9.50 -11.44 -3.50
C LEU A 127 8.93 -10.54 -4.60
N ILE A 128 8.71 -9.27 -4.29
CA ILE A 128 8.27 -8.27 -5.27
C ILE A 128 9.15 -7.01 -5.17
N PRO A 129 9.35 -6.27 -6.28
CA PRO A 129 10.07 -5.00 -6.24
C PRO A 129 9.21 -3.96 -5.55
N MET A 130 9.76 -3.30 -4.53
CA MET A 130 9.02 -2.32 -3.74
C MET A 130 9.95 -1.30 -3.07
N TYR A 131 9.41 -0.12 -2.75
CA TYR A 131 9.99 0.70 -1.70
C TYR A 131 9.68 0.05 -0.36
N THR A 132 10.71 -0.22 0.44
CA THR A 132 10.58 -0.95 1.70
C THR A 132 11.50 -0.41 2.79
N LEU A 133 11.06 -0.58 4.03
CA LEU A 133 11.86 -0.39 5.25
C LEU A 133 12.52 -1.70 5.71
N GLY A 134 12.29 -2.80 4.95
CA GLY A 134 12.68 -4.16 5.29
C GLY A 134 11.53 -4.96 5.91
N HIS A 135 11.36 -6.22 5.49
CA HIS A 135 10.26 -7.08 5.95
C HIS A 135 10.27 -7.36 7.47
N ASN A 136 11.42 -7.17 8.13
CA ASN A 136 11.55 -7.26 9.59
C ASN A 136 11.25 -5.94 10.32
N PHE A 137 10.95 -4.87 9.59
CA PHE A 137 10.65 -3.58 10.21
C PHE A 137 9.40 -3.63 11.08
N GLU A 138 9.53 -3.20 12.32
CA GLU A 138 8.45 -3.10 13.27
C GLU A 138 8.22 -1.61 13.61
N PRO A 139 7.05 -1.04 13.22
CA PRO A 139 6.80 0.38 13.44
C PRO A 139 6.57 0.70 14.91
N ALA A 140 6.80 1.97 15.28
CA ALA A 140 6.50 2.46 16.62
C ALA A 140 5.06 2.15 17.02
N ASN A 141 4.83 1.96 18.35
CA ASN A 141 3.52 1.63 18.88
C ASN A 141 2.61 2.86 18.95
N ILE A 142 2.22 3.35 17.78
CA ILE A 142 1.24 4.44 17.63
C ILE A 142 0.01 3.92 16.87
N HIS A 143 -1.15 4.50 17.16
CA HIS A 143 -2.35 4.19 16.40
C HIS A 143 -2.28 4.86 15.02
N ALA A 144 -2.23 4.03 13.97
CA ALA A 144 -2.33 4.45 12.58
C ALA A 144 -3.05 3.34 11.80
N GLY A 145 -4.37 3.37 11.84
CA GLY A 145 -5.23 2.31 11.29
C GLY A 145 -4.91 2.00 9.82
N GLY A 146 -4.49 0.77 9.53
CA GLY A 146 -4.15 0.31 8.19
C GLY A 146 -2.83 0.86 7.60
N LEU A 147 -2.09 1.69 8.31
CA LEU A 147 -0.91 2.39 7.77
C LEU A 147 0.43 1.89 8.33
N ARG A 148 0.43 0.83 9.16
CA ARG A 148 1.63 0.26 9.81
C ARG A 148 2.21 -0.90 9.00
N TYR A 149 2.71 -0.61 7.79
CA TYR A 149 3.24 -1.59 6.86
C TYR A 149 4.60 -1.17 6.31
N HIS A 150 5.55 -2.10 6.22
CA HIS A 150 6.95 -1.85 5.86
C HIS A 150 7.17 -1.58 4.37
N GLY A 151 6.27 -2.07 3.50
CA GLY A 151 6.46 -2.07 2.06
C GLY A 151 5.39 -1.31 1.28
N ALA A 152 5.64 -1.10 0.01
CA ALA A 152 4.74 -0.44 -0.93
C ALA A 152 4.41 -1.35 -2.11
N GLY A 153 3.18 -1.30 -2.60
CA GLY A 153 2.76 -2.05 -3.78
C GLY A 153 3.68 -1.81 -4.97
N ALA A 154 3.98 -2.85 -5.75
CA ALA A 154 4.98 -2.80 -6.80
C ALA A 154 4.71 -1.73 -7.87
N ILE A 155 3.46 -1.60 -8.33
CA ILE A 155 3.07 -0.56 -9.30
C ILE A 155 3.34 0.84 -8.72
N VAL A 156 2.92 1.12 -7.49
CA VAL A 156 3.14 2.44 -6.87
C VAL A 156 4.62 2.72 -6.71
N SER A 157 5.39 1.72 -6.30
CA SER A 157 6.84 1.83 -6.16
C SER A 157 7.51 2.20 -7.48
N GLN A 158 7.08 1.57 -8.58
CA GLN A 158 7.59 1.91 -9.91
C GLN A 158 7.20 3.33 -10.33
N LEU A 159 5.93 3.72 -10.14
CA LEU A 159 5.45 5.07 -10.47
C LEU A 159 6.20 6.16 -9.71
N LEU A 160 6.52 5.93 -8.43
CA LEU A 160 7.32 6.86 -7.64
C LEU A 160 8.77 6.93 -8.15
N LYS A 161 9.38 5.78 -8.45
CA LYS A 161 10.73 5.71 -9.02
C LYS A 161 10.82 6.47 -10.35
N ASP A 162 9.77 6.38 -11.17
CA ASP A 162 9.67 7.06 -12.46
C ASP A 162 9.22 8.53 -12.34
N ARG A 163 9.02 9.03 -11.10
CA ARG A 163 8.60 10.41 -10.79
C ARG A 163 7.25 10.80 -11.41
N LEU A 164 6.37 9.84 -11.61
CA LEU A 164 5.02 10.06 -12.11
C LEU A 164 4.04 10.45 -10.98
N ILE A 165 4.38 10.10 -9.75
CA ILE A 165 3.68 10.46 -8.51
C ILE A 165 4.66 11.06 -7.51
N GLU A 166 4.10 11.65 -6.44
CA GLU A 166 4.84 12.26 -5.31
C GLU A 166 4.54 11.52 -4.00
N ALA A 167 5.44 11.65 -3.01
CA ALA A 167 5.28 11.14 -1.65
C ALA A 167 5.85 12.12 -0.61
#